data_d509a77ec8e08d376bf52f15aeb1228f
#
_entry.id   d509a77ec8e08d376bf52f15aeb1228f
#
_cell.length_a   1.000
_cell.length_b   1.000
_cell.length_c   1.000
_cell.angle_alpha   90.00
_cell.angle_beta   90.00
_cell.angle_gamma   90.00
#
_symmetry.space_group_name_H-M   'P 1'
#
loop_
_entity.id
_entity.type
_entity.pdbx_description
1 polymer ?
#
loop_
_entity_poly.entity_id
_entity_poly.type
_entity_poly.pdbx_seq_one_letter_code
_entity_poly.pdbx_strand_id
1 'polypeptide(L)'
;MFLNFVFKGTKNPTHYIKVTGSKFIGIVNSPNFATSLNYMVFRLDNRIAFPDPHLGEPDGLIAIGGDLSAERLLLAYCNGIFPWYSFKNETIMWFCPMDRFVIFPEKVRISHSMRNVLNKSIFTYTINKDFAAVIQNCSTANGRHELDGAWLGPDMIAAYQHLHNIGFATSIEVWHDGQLAGGLYGVTIGHCFFGESMFSLEPNASKAALIFLAQTMASHSGRLIDCQFETEHLKSMGGEKISYERYMEILKSD
;
A
#
# COMPACT_ATOMS: atom_id res chain seq x y z
N MET A 1 -27.71 -9.48 -8.36
CA MET A 1 -27.57 -8.90 -7.02
C MET A 1 -26.38 -7.96 -7.09
N PHE A 2 -26.66 -6.68 -7.36
CA PHE A 2 -25.62 -5.67 -7.55
C PHE A 2 -25.03 -5.31 -6.20
N LEU A 3 -23.78 -5.72 -5.94
CA LEU A 3 -23.00 -5.18 -4.84
C LEU A 3 -22.65 -3.74 -5.24
N ASN A 4 -23.37 -2.80 -4.65
CA ASN A 4 -22.95 -1.41 -4.67
C ASN A 4 -21.63 -1.33 -3.92
N PHE A 5 -20.52 -1.16 -4.63
CA PHE A 5 -19.29 -0.65 -4.08
C PHE A 5 -19.59 0.78 -3.60
N VAL A 6 -20.05 0.88 -2.38
CA VAL A 6 -20.03 2.16 -1.69
C VAL A 6 -18.58 2.35 -1.26
N PHE A 7 -17.77 2.94 -2.14
CA PHE A 7 -16.68 3.76 -1.64
C PHE A 7 -17.39 4.80 -0.77
N LYS A 8 -17.38 4.60 0.52
CA LYS A 8 -17.89 5.61 1.46
C LYS A 8 -16.97 6.81 1.36
N GLY A 9 -17.16 7.60 0.31
CA GLY A 9 -16.73 8.96 0.25
C GLY A 9 -17.41 9.67 1.41
N THR A 10 -16.69 10.00 2.43
CA THR A 10 -17.12 10.97 3.43
C THR A 10 -17.48 12.23 2.66
N LYS A 11 -18.74 12.62 2.76
CA LYS A 11 -19.19 13.94 2.29
C LYS A 11 -18.32 14.98 2.96
N ASN A 12 -17.59 15.76 2.15
CA ASN A 12 -16.65 16.82 2.46
C ASN A 12 -15.30 16.40 3.09
N PRO A 13 -14.23 16.23 2.28
CA PRO A 13 -12.86 16.35 2.74
C PRO A 13 -12.43 17.84 2.74
N THR A 14 -13.20 18.76 3.26
CA THR A 14 -12.81 20.16 3.42
C THR A 14 -12.30 20.47 4.82
N HIS A 15 -11.75 19.49 5.49
CA HIS A 15 -10.81 19.75 6.58
C HIS A 15 -9.39 19.45 6.08
N TYR A 16 -8.89 20.33 5.21
CA TYR A 16 -7.46 20.51 5.09
C TYR A 16 -6.95 20.88 6.48
N ILE A 17 -6.31 19.94 7.16
CA ILE A 17 -5.47 20.28 8.28
C ILE A 17 -4.30 21.06 7.69
N LYS A 18 -4.41 22.38 7.78
CA LYS A 18 -3.33 23.29 7.40
C LYS A 18 -2.21 23.04 8.39
N VAL A 19 -1.28 22.16 8.04
CA VAL A 19 -0.06 21.94 8.81
C VAL A 19 0.80 23.16 8.58
N THR A 20 0.65 24.16 9.45
CA THR A 20 1.60 25.26 9.54
C THR A 20 2.91 24.69 10.09
N GLY A 21 3.97 24.83 9.29
CA GLY A 21 5.27 24.23 9.51
C GLY A 21 5.82 24.43 10.93
N SER A 22 6.16 23.34 11.54
CA SER A 22 7.06 23.28 12.69
C SER A 22 8.30 22.51 12.25
N LYS A 23 9.42 23.21 12.10
CA LYS A 23 10.72 22.60 11.83
C LYS A 23 11.11 21.70 13.00
N PHE A 24 11.23 20.42 12.74
CA PHE A 24 11.82 19.47 13.67
C PHE A 24 13.22 19.13 13.16
N ILE A 25 14.24 19.56 13.88
CA ILE A 25 15.63 19.27 13.61
C ILE A 25 16.01 18.09 14.53
N GLY A 26 16.18 16.92 13.94
CA GLY A 26 16.88 15.81 14.56
C GLY A 26 18.02 15.40 13.65
N ILE A 27 19.24 15.83 13.97
CA ILE A 27 20.44 15.52 13.19
C ILE A 27 20.85 14.09 13.50
N VAL A 28 20.83 13.20 12.51
CA VAL A 28 21.62 11.96 12.55
C VAL A 28 22.80 12.18 11.60
N ASN A 29 23.99 12.37 12.15
CA ASN A 29 25.23 12.48 11.40
C ASN A 29 25.57 11.14 10.76
N SER A 30 25.53 11.06 9.44
CA SER A 30 26.23 10.04 8.65
C SER A 30 27.48 10.66 8.03
N PRO A 31 28.67 10.03 8.16
CA PRO A 31 29.91 10.62 7.70
C PRO A 31 30.23 10.25 6.26
N ASN A 32 29.58 10.84 5.27
CA ASN A 32 30.10 10.97 3.91
C ASN A 32 29.44 12.14 3.19
N PHE A 33 30.06 13.31 3.34
CA PHE A 33 29.66 14.54 2.67
C PHE A 33 30.43 14.72 1.36
N ALA A 34 29.72 14.70 0.24
CA ALA A 34 30.07 15.55 -0.92
C ALA A 34 28.82 15.79 -1.77
N THR A 35 28.44 17.05 -1.86
CA THR A 35 27.39 17.71 -2.65
C THR A 35 26.03 17.90 -1.94
N SER A 36 25.76 19.17 -1.70
CA SER A 36 24.70 19.80 -0.93
C SER A 36 23.27 19.59 -1.41
N LEU A 37 22.71 18.44 -1.09
CA LEU A 37 21.29 18.27 -0.87
C LEU A 37 21.15 17.80 0.57
N ASN A 38 20.56 18.59 1.45
CA ASN A 38 20.34 18.22 2.85
C ASN A 38 19.18 17.22 2.93
N TYR A 39 19.45 15.95 2.74
CA TYR A 39 18.50 14.87 3.05
C TYR A 39 18.42 14.72 4.57
N MET A 40 17.22 14.50 5.09
CA MET A 40 16.99 14.37 6.53
C MET A 40 16.02 13.26 6.84
N VAL A 41 16.37 12.42 7.82
CA VAL A 41 15.43 11.49 8.44
C VAL A 41 14.89 12.12 9.72
N PHE A 42 13.59 12.33 9.78
CA PHE A 42 12.91 12.96 10.90
C PHE A 42 12.51 11.92 11.95
N ARG A 43 12.55 12.30 13.24
CA ARG A 43 11.97 11.48 14.30
C ARG A 43 10.56 12.00 14.61
N LEU A 44 9.56 11.15 14.41
CA LEU A 44 8.17 11.48 14.74
C LEU A 44 7.92 11.34 16.25
N ASP A 45 7.09 12.21 16.78
CA ASP A 45 6.55 12.18 18.15
C ASP A 45 5.04 11.87 18.13
N ASN A 46 4.34 12.16 19.21
CA ASN A 46 2.91 11.88 19.35
C ASN A 46 2.01 12.81 18.51
N ARG A 47 2.56 13.83 17.85
CA ARG A 47 1.77 14.71 16.97
C ARG A 47 1.51 14.01 15.65
N ILE A 48 0.28 14.07 15.16
CA ILE A 48 -0.13 13.49 13.89
C ILE A 48 0.31 14.46 12.77
N ALA A 49 1.58 14.34 12.38
CA ALA A 49 2.19 15.16 11.32
C ALA A 49 3.35 14.42 10.66
N PHE A 50 3.64 14.77 9.42
CA PHE A 50 4.80 14.30 8.65
C PHE A 50 5.61 15.49 8.12
N PRO A 51 6.93 15.32 7.91
CA PRO A 51 7.73 16.30 7.18
C PRO A 51 7.36 16.33 5.70
N ASP A 52 7.84 17.35 4.99
CA ASP A 52 7.74 17.42 3.53
C ASP A 52 8.51 16.22 2.92
N PRO A 53 7.86 15.38 2.10
CA PRO A 53 8.51 14.23 1.46
C PRO A 53 9.76 14.57 0.63
N HIS A 54 9.85 15.77 0.06
CA HIS A 54 11.02 16.22 -0.70
C HIS A 54 12.30 16.37 0.14
N LEU A 55 12.19 16.35 1.47
CA LEU A 55 13.34 16.42 2.39
C LEU A 55 13.90 15.04 2.73
N GLY A 56 13.24 13.95 2.30
CA GLY A 56 13.63 12.58 2.60
C GLY A 56 14.90 12.13 1.87
N GLU A 57 15.41 10.97 2.29
CA GLU A 57 16.57 10.30 1.67
C GLU A 57 16.26 9.89 0.20
N PRO A 58 17.27 9.66 -0.63
CA PRO A 58 17.08 9.26 -2.04
C PRO A 58 16.29 7.97 -2.25
N ASP A 59 16.29 7.07 -1.26
CA ASP A 59 15.49 5.83 -1.26
C ASP A 59 14.04 6.06 -0.81
N GLY A 60 13.70 7.29 -0.41
CA GLY A 60 12.38 7.69 0.04
C GLY A 60 12.18 7.65 1.56
N LEU A 61 13.17 7.26 2.37
CA LEU A 61 13.04 7.30 3.83
C LEU A 61 12.92 8.75 4.31
N ILE A 62 11.79 9.12 4.92
CA ILE A 62 11.53 10.47 5.39
C ILE A 62 11.50 10.60 6.91
N ALA A 63 11.04 9.55 7.61
CA ALA A 63 10.89 9.62 9.06
C ALA A 63 10.97 8.24 9.72
N ILE A 64 11.23 8.26 11.02
CA ILE A 64 11.21 7.07 11.90
C ILE A 64 10.39 7.33 13.17
N GLY A 65 9.85 6.29 13.79
CA GLY A 65 9.07 6.40 15.02
C GLY A 65 7.61 6.79 14.78
N GLY A 66 7.01 7.47 15.75
CA GLY A 66 5.58 7.69 15.77
C GLY A 66 4.82 6.43 16.20
N ASP A 67 3.59 6.26 15.72
CA ASP A 67 2.68 5.16 16.04
C ASP A 67 1.95 4.68 14.78
N LEU A 68 1.18 3.59 14.91
CA LEU A 68 0.34 3.02 13.84
C LEU A 68 -1.15 3.36 14.04
N SER A 69 -1.45 4.50 14.66
CA SER A 69 -2.84 4.96 14.81
C SER A 69 -3.50 5.15 13.43
N ALA A 70 -4.81 4.94 13.38
CA ALA A 70 -5.57 5.11 12.14
C ALA A 70 -5.42 6.53 11.57
N GLU A 71 -5.41 7.54 12.43
CA GLU A 71 -5.23 8.94 12.04
C GLU A 71 -3.88 9.18 11.37
N ARG A 72 -2.79 8.62 11.93
CA ARG A 72 -1.45 8.76 11.35
C ARG A 72 -1.32 7.99 10.04
N LEU A 73 -1.83 6.75 9.99
CA LEU A 73 -1.81 5.94 8.77
C LEU A 73 -2.59 6.62 7.64
N LEU A 74 -3.80 7.09 7.90
CA LEU A 74 -4.60 7.78 6.90
C LEU A 74 -3.95 9.08 6.44
N LEU A 75 -3.38 9.88 7.37
CA LEU A 75 -2.61 11.08 7.00
C LEU A 75 -1.40 10.71 6.11
N ALA A 76 -0.69 9.63 6.44
CA ALA A 76 0.43 9.15 5.66
C ALA A 76 0.00 8.83 4.21
N TYR A 77 -0.99 7.96 4.04
CA TYR A 77 -1.46 7.57 2.70
C TYR A 77 -2.00 8.75 1.90
N CYS A 78 -2.72 9.69 2.51
CA CYS A 78 -3.16 10.92 1.84
C CYS A 78 -2.02 11.80 1.32
N ASN A 79 -0.80 11.62 1.84
CA ASN A 79 0.40 12.33 1.40
C ASN A 79 1.40 11.45 0.65
N GLY A 80 1.00 10.26 0.22
CA GLY A 80 1.87 9.34 -0.49
C GLY A 80 2.92 8.66 0.38
N ILE A 81 2.77 8.73 1.70
CA ILE A 81 3.69 8.16 2.68
C ILE A 81 3.13 6.81 3.12
N PHE A 82 3.99 5.81 3.31
CA PHE A 82 3.60 4.50 3.82
C PHE A 82 4.59 3.99 4.87
N PRO A 83 4.11 3.18 5.83
CA PRO A 83 4.97 2.62 6.85
C PRO A 83 5.72 1.39 6.34
N TRP A 84 6.95 1.22 6.85
CA TRP A 84 7.69 -0.02 6.78
C TRP A 84 8.21 -0.36 8.17
N TYR A 85 7.94 -1.54 8.63
CA TYR A 85 8.32 -1.97 9.96
C TYR A 85 9.50 -2.96 9.87
N SER A 86 10.49 -2.79 10.71
CA SER A 86 11.56 -3.77 10.84
C SER A 86 11.45 -4.50 12.17
N PHE A 87 11.23 -5.79 12.12
CA PHE A 87 11.18 -6.64 13.32
C PHE A 87 12.44 -6.53 14.19
N LYS A 88 13.62 -6.35 13.57
CA LYS A 88 14.89 -6.29 14.31
C LYS A 88 15.01 -5.03 15.17
N ASN A 89 14.38 -3.95 14.77
CA ASN A 89 14.59 -2.64 15.39
C ASN A 89 13.34 -2.11 16.09
N GLU A 90 12.19 -2.81 15.97
CA GLU A 90 10.87 -2.39 16.48
C GLU A 90 10.54 -0.91 16.16
N THR A 91 11.15 -0.39 15.11
CA THR A 91 11.04 1.01 14.74
C THR A 91 10.26 1.13 13.45
N ILE A 92 9.17 1.90 13.50
CA ILE A 92 8.39 2.23 12.30
C ILE A 92 9.25 3.17 11.45
N MET A 93 9.41 2.83 10.19
CA MET A 93 10.03 3.67 9.17
C MET A 93 8.95 4.16 8.21
N TRP A 94 9.04 5.40 7.76
CA TRP A 94 8.07 6.03 6.87
C TRP A 94 8.76 6.42 5.58
N PHE A 95 8.22 5.93 4.45
CA PHE A 95 8.79 6.12 3.12
C PHE A 95 7.85 6.90 2.22
N CYS A 96 8.45 7.72 1.37
CA CYS A 96 7.79 8.40 0.25
C CYS A 96 8.76 8.53 -0.93
N PRO A 97 8.93 7.51 -1.76
CA PRO A 97 9.77 7.60 -2.95
C PRO A 97 9.27 8.67 -3.92
N MET A 98 10.20 9.46 -4.48
CA MET A 98 9.87 10.49 -5.48
C MET A 98 9.51 9.89 -6.84
N ASP A 99 9.97 8.67 -7.13
CA ASP A 99 9.52 7.86 -8.26
C ASP A 99 8.58 6.76 -7.74
N ARG A 100 7.27 6.96 -7.93
CA ARG A 100 6.27 6.01 -7.44
C ARG A 100 5.98 4.93 -8.47
N PHE A 101 6.01 3.67 -8.05
CA PHE A 101 5.64 2.55 -8.92
C PHE A 101 4.16 2.22 -8.78
N VAL A 102 3.43 2.26 -9.89
CA VAL A 102 1.97 2.17 -9.92
C VAL A 102 1.46 1.29 -11.03
N ILE A 103 0.24 0.77 -10.88
CA ILE A 103 -0.52 0.15 -11.97
C ILE A 103 -1.77 1.00 -12.20
N PHE A 104 -1.98 1.44 -13.44
CA PHE A 104 -3.27 2.00 -13.84
C PHE A 104 -4.24 0.85 -14.09
N PRO A 105 -5.42 0.82 -13.42
CA PRO A 105 -6.34 -0.30 -13.49
C PRO A 105 -6.69 -0.74 -14.91
N GLU A 106 -6.91 0.21 -15.82
CA GLU A 106 -7.24 -0.04 -17.23
C GLU A 106 -6.05 -0.54 -18.06
N LYS A 107 -4.81 -0.43 -17.55
CA LYS A 107 -3.58 -0.85 -18.23
C LYS A 107 -3.00 -2.16 -17.68
N VAL A 108 -3.69 -2.84 -16.76
CA VAL A 108 -3.19 -4.11 -16.21
C VAL A 108 -2.92 -5.10 -17.34
N ARG A 109 -1.71 -5.68 -17.35
CA ARG A 109 -1.30 -6.65 -18.36
C ARG A 109 -1.64 -8.07 -17.92
N ILE A 110 -2.35 -8.78 -18.78
CA ILE A 110 -2.70 -10.18 -18.58
C ILE A 110 -1.91 -11.01 -19.59
N SER A 111 -0.91 -11.77 -19.13
CA SER A 111 -0.11 -12.64 -19.99
C SER A 111 -0.97 -13.75 -20.63
N HIS A 112 -0.48 -14.35 -21.74
CA HIS A 112 -1.18 -15.46 -22.38
C HIS A 112 -1.42 -16.63 -21.41
N SER A 113 -0.41 -17.00 -20.63
CA SER A 113 -0.53 -18.07 -19.62
C SER A 113 -1.59 -17.73 -18.56
N MET A 114 -1.63 -16.46 -18.12
CA MET A 114 -2.61 -16.04 -17.13
C MET A 114 -4.03 -16.01 -17.69
N ARG A 115 -4.23 -15.62 -18.97
CA ARG A 115 -5.54 -15.74 -19.63
C ARG A 115 -6.04 -17.17 -19.65
N ASN A 116 -5.15 -18.14 -19.92
CA ASN A 116 -5.52 -19.57 -19.89
C ASN A 116 -5.95 -20.01 -18.49
N VAL A 117 -5.34 -19.49 -17.42
CA VAL A 117 -5.76 -19.76 -16.03
C VAL A 117 -7.14 -19.17 -15.75
N LEU A 118 -7.36 -17.90 -16.12
CA LEU A 118 -8.64 -17.22 -15.91
C LEU A 118 -9.78 -17.86 -16.69
N ASN A 119 -9.53 -18.28 -17.96
CA ASN A 119 -10.53 -18.95 -18.81
C ASN A 119 -10.97 -20.31 -18.29
N LYS A 120 -10.15 -20.98 -17.49
CA LYS A 120 -10.54 -22.26 -16.83
C LYS A 120 -11.55 -22.06 -15.71
N SER A 121 -11.72 -20.81 -15.25
CA SER A 121 -12.66 -20.44 -14.17
C SER A 121 -12.51 -21.28 -12.88
N ILE A 122 -11.29 -21.73 -12.59
CA ILE A 122 -11.00 -22.52 -11.39
C ILE A 122 -11.03 -21.68 -10.12
N PHE A 123 -10.81 -20.36 -10.24
CA PHE A 123 -10.81 -19.44 -9.14
C PHE A 123 -12.13 -18.68 -9.04
N THR A 124 -12.61 -18.50 -7.81
CA THR A 124 -13.67 -17.56 -7.48
C THR A 124 -13.10 -16.46 -6.59
N TYR A 125 -13.77 -15.29 -6.59
CA TYR A 125 -13.25 -14.08 -5.96
C TYR A 125 -14.25 -13.50 -4.97
N THR A 126 -13.75 -12.98 -3.87
CA THR A 126 -14.54 -12.18 -2.93
C THR A 126 -13.78 -10.93 -2.53
N ILE A 127 -14.50 -9.99 -1.92
CA ILE A 127 -13.93 -8.76 -1.38
C ILE A 127 -14.37 -8.67 0.06
N ASN A 128 -13.41 -8.48 0.97
CA ASN A 128 -13.65 -8.30 2.40
C ASN A 128 -14.41 -9.47 3.05
N LYS A 129 -14.30 -10.68 2.51
CA LYS A 129 -14.95 -11.85 3.09
C LYS A 129 -14.18 -12.37 4.30
N ASP A 130 -12.84 -12.36 4.21
CA ASP A 130 -11.96 -12.85 5.28
C ASP A 130 -10.64 -12.08 5.30
N PHE A 131 -10.73 -10.80 5.66
CA PHE A 131 -9.56 -9.92 5.77
C PHE A 131 -8.53 -10.49 6.74
N ALA A 132 -8.97 -11.10 7.85
CA ALA A 132 -8.08 -11.65 8.85
C ALA A 132 -7.23 -12.80 8.29
N ALA A 133 -7.84 -13.72 7.52
CA ALA A 133 -7.09 -14.80 6.87
C ALA A 133 -6.13 -14.24 5.81
N VAL A 134 -6.53 -13.21 5.04
CA VAL A 134 -5.66 -12.61 4.02
C VAL A 134 -4.42 -11.98 4.65
N ILE A 135 -4.57 -11.10 5.65
CA ILE A 135 -3.43 -10.43 6.27
C ILE A 135 -2.51 -11.42 6.99
N GLN A 136 -3.08 -12.44 7.65
CA GLN A 136 -2.30 -13.49 8.30
C GLN A 136 -1.47 -14.29 7.28
N ASN A 137 -2.05 -14.69 6.15
CA ASN A 137 -1.30 -15.37 5.09
C ASN A 137 -0.23 -14.46 4.46
N CYS A 138 -0.49 -13.16 4.32
CA CYS A 138 0.51 -12.20 3.87
C CYS A 138 1.72 -12.13 4.81
N SER A 139 1.54 -12.33 6.11
CA SER A 139 2.63 -12.32 7.09
C SER A 139 3.44 -13.62 7.12
N THR A 140 2.83 -14.77 6.80
CA THR A 140 3.43 -16.09 7.02
C THR A 140 3.74 -16.87 5.72
N ALA A 141 3.01 -16.61 4.64
CA ALA A 141 3.18 -17.36 3.40
C ALA A 141 4.60 -17.29 2.84
N ASN A 142 5.08 -18.40 2.29
CA ASN A 142 6.42 -18.56 1.72
C ASN A 142 7.57 -18.32 2.72
N GLY A 143 7.38 -18.62 3.99
CA GLY A 143 8.41 -18.49 5.03
C GLY A 143 8.77 -17.04 5.35
N ARG A 144 7.93 -16.07 5.02
CA ARG A 144 8.23 -14.63 5.18
C ARG A 144 8.58 -14.23 6.61
N HIS A 145 7.95 -14.86 7.61
CA HIS A 145 8.21 -14.54 9.02
C HIS A 145 9.57 -15.06 9.50
N GLU A 146 10.21 -15.99 8.77
CA GLU A 146 11.55 -16.52 9.06
C GLU A 146 12.67 -15.71 8.39
N LEU A 147 12.30 -14.85 7.42
CA LEU A 147 13.26 -14.06 6.67
C LEU A 147 13.68 -12.81 7.42
N ASP A 148 14.97 -12.50 7.34
CA ASP A 148 15.49 -11.18 7.69
C ASP A 148 14.76 -10.12 6.83
N GLY A 149 13.92 -9.27 7.46
CA GLY A 149 13.16 -8.26 6.75
C GLY A 149 11.64 -8.51 6.71
N ALA A 150 11.11 -9.49 7.45
CA ALA A 150 9.67 -9.56 7.71
C ALA A 150 9.20 -8.23 8.31
N TRP A 151 8.24 -7.57 7.63
CA TRP A 151 7.77 -6.23 8.02
C TRP A 151 6.37 -6.25 8.62
N LEU A 152 5.61 -7.32 8.41
CA LEU A 152 4.22 -7.44 8.84
C LEU A 152 4.15 -8.15 10.20
N GLY A 153 4.43 -7.40 11.27
CA GLY A 153 4.36 -7.86 12.65
C GLY A 153 2.96 -7.74 13.28
N PRO A 154 2.81 -8.22 14.52
CA PRO A 154 1.52 -8.19 15.22
C PRO A 154 0.89 -6.79 15.29
N ASP A 155 1.68 -5.75 15.54
CA ASP A 155 1.20 -4.36 15.63
C ASP A 155 0.71 -3.85 14.27
N MET A 156 1.42 -4.17 13.19
CA MET A 156 0.99 -3.85 11.82
C MET A 156 -0.30 -4.60 11.47
N ILE A 157 -0.38 -5.89 11.79
CA ILE A 157 -1.60 -6.69 11.57
C ILE A 157 -2.78 -6.06 12.30
N ALA A 158 -2.61 -5.72 13.59
CA ALA A 158 -3.67 -5.09 14.39
C ALA A 158 -4.09 -3.73 13.82
N ALA A 159 -3.13 -2.90 13.38
CA ALA A 159 -3.39 -1.60 12.79
C ALA A 159 -4.20 -1.71 11.47
N TYR A 160 -3.83 -2.61 10.56
CA TYR A 160 -4.58 -2.81 9.32
C TYR A 160 -5.93 -3.49 9.53
N GLN A 161 -6.06 -4.39 10.51
CA GLN A 161 -7.37 -4.92 10.91
C GLN A 161 -8.28 -3.82 11.45
N HIS A 162 -7.72 -2.87 12.20
CA HIS A 162 -8.46 -1.69 12.64
C HIS A 162 -8.89 -0.81 11.47
N LEU A 163 -7.99 -0.51 10.52
CA LEU A 163 -8.34 0.21 9.28
C LEU A 163 -9.43 -0.50 8.48
N HIS A 164 -9.41 -1.84 8.44
CA HIS A 164 -10.46 -2.62 7.81
C HIS A 164 -11.80 -2.45 8.51
N ASN A 165 -11.83 -2.55 9.84
CA ASN A 165 -13.06 -2.42 10.64
C ASN A 165 -13.72 -1.03 10.48
N ILE A 166 -12.91 0.03 10.27
CA ILE A 166 -13.41 1.39 10.02
C ILE A 166 -13.60 1.71 8.52
N GLY A 167 -13.39 0.73 7.63
CA GLY A 167 -13.73 0.80 6.21
C GLY A 167 -12.67 1.39 5.30
N PHE A 168 -11.41 1.50 5.73
CA PHE A 168 -10.29 2.02 4.92
C PHE A 168 -9.35 0.94 4.38
N ALA A 169 -9.33 -0.27 4.94
CA ALA A 169 -8.56 -1.36 4.36
C ALA A 169 -9.48 -2.41 3.74
N THR A 170 -9.03 -2.97 2.61
CA THR A 170 -9.80 -3.89 1.77
C THR A 170 -8.94 -5.09 1.41
N SER A 171 -9.53 -6.29 1.42
CA SER A 171 -8.93 -7.51 0.91
C SER A 171 -9.62 -8.02 -0.33
N ILE A 172 -8.85 -8.72 -1.16
CA ILE A 172 -9.33 -9.54 -2.26
C ILE A 172 -8.92 -10.98 -1.95
N GLU A 173 -9.88 -11.85 -1.87
CA GLU A 173 -9.67 -13.28 -1.67
C GLU A 173 -9.84 -14.03 -3.00
N VAL A 174 -8.97 -14.98 -3.23
CA VAL A 174 -9.04 -15.95 -4.33
C VAL A 174 -9.26 -17.34 -3.76
N TRP A 175 -10.33 -17.98 -4.18
CA TRP A 175 -10.75 -19.28 -3.68
C TRP A 175 -10.68 -20.33 -4.79
N HIS A 176 -10.23 -21.53 -4.43
CA HIS A 176 -10.27 -22.72 -5.28
C HIS A 176 -10.93 -23.85 -4.48
N ASP A 177 -11.98 -24.45 -5.02
CA ASP A 177 -12.80 -25.48 -4.36
C ASP A 177 -13.20 -25.13 -2.91
N GLY A 178 -13.52 -23.84 -2.68
CA GLY A 178 -13.91 -23.34 -1.37
C GLY A 178 -12.76 -23.11 -0.38
N GLN A 179 -11.50 -23.38 -0.78
CA GLN A 179 -10.31 -23.12 0.01
C GLN A 179 -9.64 -21.81 -0.44
N LEU A 180 -9.06 -21.08 0.50
CA LEU A 180 -8.32 -19.85 0.20
C LEU A 180 -7.01 -20.18 -0.52
N ALA A 181 -6.94 -19.84 -1.82
CA ALA A 181 -5.81 -20.13 -2.70
C ALA A 181 -4.78 -18.99 -2.77
N GLY A 182 -5.21 -17.77 -2.49
CA GLY A 182 -4.37 -16.59 -2.49
C GLY A 182 -5.19 -15.32 -2.24
N GLY A 183 -4.52 -14.18 -2.27
CA GLY A 183 -5.18 -12.90 -2.05
C GLY A 183 -4.20 -11.75 -1.93
N LEU A 184 -4.75 -10.59 -1.73
CA LEU A 184 -4.04 -9.35 -1.42
C LEU A 184 -4.85 -8.48 -0.47
N TYR A 185 -4.18 -7.56 0.20
CA TYR A 185 -4.85 -6.48 0.92
C TYR A 185 -4.16 -5.14 0.70
N GLY A 186 -4.88 -4.09 1.00
CA GLY A 186 -4.37 -2.73 0.94
C GLY A 186 -5.33 -1.72 1.53
N VAL A 187 -4.91 -0.46 1.48
CA VAL A 187 -5.72 0.69 1.94
C VAL A 187 -6.43 1.31 0.74
N THR A 188 -7.68 1.74 0.93
CA THR A 188 -8.47 2.41 -0.10
C THR A 188 -8.79 3.83 0.34
N ILE A 189 -8.35 4.83 -0.42
CA ILE A 189 -8.66 6.23 -0.19
C ILE A 189 -9.14 6.85 -1.51
N GLY A 190 -10.37 7.36 -1.52
CA GLY A 190 -11.00 7.86 -2.74
C GLY A 190 -11.03 6.79 -3.83
N HIS A 191 -10.44 7.09 -4.97
CA HIS A 191 -10.37 6.19 -6.14
C HIS A 191 -9.03 5.45 -6.26
N CYS A 192 -8.18 5.50 -5.22
CA CYS A 192 -6.86 4.88 -5.20
C CYS A 192 -6.81 3.71 -4.23
N PHE A 193 -6.09 2.66 -4.61
CA PHE A 193 -5.80 1.49 -3.79
C PHE A 193 -4.31 1.40 -3.54
N PHE A 194 -3.89 1.37 -2.29
CA PHE A 194 -2.52 1.22 -1.84
C PHE A 194 -2.28 -0.25 -1.50
N GLY A 195 -1.63 -0.97 -2.42
CA GLY A 195 -1.38 -2.40 -2.27
C GLY A 195 -0.29 -2.65 -1.25
N GLU A 196 -0.62 -3.26 -0.13
CA GLU A 196 0.31 -3.51 0.96
C GLU A 196 1.04 -4.84 0.80
N SER A 197 0.30 -5.91 0.57
CA SER A 197 0.88 -7.23 0.41
C SER A 197 -0.04 -8.18 -0.34
N MET A 198 0.55 -9.23 -0.90
CA MET A 198 -0.16 -10.33 -1.53
C MET A 198 0.50 -11.66 -1.22
N PHE A 199 -0.25 -12.74 -1.30
CA PHE A 199 0.23 -14.11 -1.11
C PHE A 199 -0.39 -15.07 -2.12
N SER A 200 0.28 -16.18 -2.35
CA SER A 200 -0.22 -17.31 -3.14
C SER A 200 0.05 -18.61 -2.39
N LEU A 201 -0.99 -19.36 -2.11
CA LEU A 201 -0.90 -20.76 -1.68
C LEU A 201 -0.95 -21.68 -2.90
N GLU A 202 -1.59 -21.22 -3.98
CA GLU A 202 -1.62 -21.90 -5.27
C GLU A 202 -1.00 -21.04 -6.39
N PRO A 203 -0.41 -21.69 -7.41
CA PRO A 203 0.19 -20.96 -8.53
C PRO A 203 -0.80 -19.98 -9.19
N ASN A 204 -0.35 -18.75 -9.41
CA ASN A 204 -1.10 -17.66 -10.06
C ASN A 204 -2.22 -17.01 -9.23
N ALA A 205 -2.53 -17.47 -8.02
CA ALA A 205 -3.62 -16.92 -7.23
C ALA A 205 -3.43 -15.44 -6.89
N SER A 206 -2.22 -15.00 -6.50
CA SER A 206 -1.94 -13.56 -6.27
C SER A 206 -2.06 -12.70 -7.52
N LYS A 207 -1.64 -13.24 -8.70
CA LYS A 207 -1.84 -12.55 -9.98
C LYS A 207 -3.32 -12.42 -10.31
N ALA A 208 -4.10 -13.49 -10.05
CA ALA A 208 -5.55 -13.48 -10.25
C ALA A 208 -6.22 -12.43 -9.34
N ALA A 209 -5.80 -12.33 -8.07
CA ALA A 209 -6.27 -11.31 -7.14
C ALA A 209 -6.01 -9.88 -7.67
N LEU A 210 -4.78 -9.60 -8.13
CA LEU A 210 -4.42 -8.28 -8.64
C LEU A 210 -5.18 -7.94 -9.94
N ILE A 211 -5.36 -8.90 -10.84
CA ILE A 211 -6.15 -8.71 -12.07
C ILE A 211 -7.61 -8.43 -11.71
N PHE A 212 -8.19 -9.20 -10.79
CA PHE A 212 -9.57 -8.99 -10.35
C PHE A 212 -9.74 -7.60 -9.70
N LEU A 213 -8.82 -7.18 -8.83
CA LEU A 213 -8.80 -5.83 -8.25
C LEU A 213 -8.78 -4.76 -9.34
N ALA A 214 -7.83 -4.85 -10.29
CA ALA A 214 -7.67 -3.87 -11.36
C ALA A 214 -8.93 -3.76 -12.23
N GLN A 215 -9.51 -4.89 -12.65
CA GLN A 215 -10.74 -4.92 -13.44
C GLN A 215 -11.93 -4.33 -12.67
N THR A 216 -12.04 -4.64 -11.37
CA THR A 216 -13.06 -4.08 -10.49
C THR A 216 -12.90 -2.57 -10.36
N MET A 217 -11.67 -2.10 -10.11
CA MET A 217 -11.38 -0.68 -10.02
C MET A 217 -11.67 0.06 -11.34
N ALA A 218 -11.25 -0.49 -12.48
CA ALA A 218 -11.50 0.09 -13.80
C ALA A 218 -13.00 0.26 -14.09
N SER A 219 -13.84 -0.70 -13.65
CA SER A 219 -15.30 -0.63 -13.82
C SER A 219 -15.99 0.36 -12.86
N HIS A 220 -15.30 0.85 -11.83
CA HIS A 220 -15.83 1.75 -10.80
C HIS A 220 -15.02 3.07 -10.67
N SER A 221 -14.45 3.54 -11.77
CA SER A 221 -13.66 4.78 -11.82
C SER A 221 -12.44 4.80 -10.90
N GLY A 222 -11.92 3.63 -10.56
CA GLY A 222 -10.65 3.51 -9.84
C GLY A 222 -9.50 4.05 -10.71
N ARG A 223 -8.60 4.82 -10.12
CA ARG A 223 -7.58 5.59 -10.84
C ARG A 223 -6.20 4.98 -10.79
N LEU A 224 -5.85 4.42 -9.61
CA LEU A 224 -4.48 4.03 -9.34
C LEU A 224 -4.42 2.85 -8.36
N ILE A 225 -3.57 1.88 -8.66
CA ILE A 225 -3.07 0.88 -7.71
C ILE A 225 -1.63 1.27 -7.40
N ASP A 226 -1.41 1.76 -6.19
CA ASP A 226 -0.08 2.10 -5.69
C ASP A 226 0.65 0.83 -5.26
N CYS A 227 1.81 0.60 -5.85
CA CYS A 227 2.66 -0.57 -5.59
C CYS A 227 3.95 -0.18 -4.85
N GLN A 228 4.10 1.07 -4.45
CA GLN A 228 5.23 1.69 -3.77
C GLN A 228 6.54 1.56 -4.56
N PHE A 229 7.11 0.36 -4.66
CA PHE A 229 8.39 0.08 -5.31
C PHE A 229 8.24 -0.83 -6.52
N GLU A 230 9.17 -0.69 -7.48
CA GLU A 230 9.27 -1.56 -8.63
C GLU A 230 9.69 -2.98 -8.23
N THR A 231 8.98 -3.98 -8.75
CA THR A 231 9.41 -5.37 -8.77
C THR A 231 9.21 -5.94 -10.17
N GLU A 232 10.01 -6.92 -10.57
CA GLU A 232 9.86 -7.59 -11.87
C GLU A 232 8.44 -8.18 -12.03
N HIS A 233 7.86 -8.68 -10.94
CA HIS A 233 6.50 -9.18 -10.94
C HIS A 233 5.48 -8.10 -11.32
N LEU A 234 5.48 -6.96 -10.60
CA LEU A 234 4.56 -5.85 -10.84
C LEU A 234 4.78 -5.19 -12.21
N LYS A 235 6.04 -5.10 -12.65
CA LYS A 235 6.41 -4.63 -13.99
C LYS A 235 5.80 -5.53 -15.09
N SER A 236 5.86 -6.85 -14.89
CA SER A 236 5.24 -7.80 -15.81
C SER A 236 3.71 -7.66 -15.89
N MET A 237 3.08 -7.16 -14.81
CA MET A 237 1.65 -6.90 -14.72
C MET A 237 1.23 -5.51 -15.25
N GLY A 238 2.16 -4.74 -15.80
CA GLY A 238 1.88 -3.43 -16.40
C GLY A 238 2.20 -2.23 -15.52
N GLY A 239 2.92 -2.46 -14.41
CA GLY A 239 3.37 -1.37 -13.55
C GLY A 239 4.36 -0.45 -14.26
N GLU A 240 4.28 0.83 -13.95
CA GLU A 240 5.13 1.90 -14.47
C GLU A 240 5.50 2.89 -13.37
N LYS A 241 6.62 3.60 -13.55
CA LYS A 241 7.03 4.70 -12.66
C LYS A 241 6.37 6.00 -13.07
N ILE A 242 5.92 6.76 -12.10
CA ILE A 242 5.47 8.14 -12.27
C ILE A 242 6.14 9.04 -11.22
N SER A 243 6.31 10.33 -11.51
CA SER A 243 6.86 11.27 -10.53
C SER A 243 5.91 11.47 -9.36
N TYR A 244 6.46 11.88 -8.22
CA TYR A 244 5.68 12.20 -7.01
C TYR A 244 4.60 13.26 -7.29
N GLU A 245 4.90 14.29 -8.09
CA GLU A 245 3.94 15.34 -8.44
C GLU A 245 2.75 14.75 -9.20
N ARG A 246 3.03 13.92 -10.22
CA ARG A 246 1.98 13.25 -10.99
C ARG A 246 1.15 12.30 -10.13
N TYR A 247 1.80 11.57 -9.24
CA TYR A 247 1.14 10.70 -8.27
C TYR A 247 0.20 11.50 -7.36
N MET A 248 0.66 12.63 -6.80
CA MET A 248 -0.14 13.47 -5.91
C MET A 248 -1.29 14.19 -6.63
N GLU A 249 -1.11 14.55 -7.92
CA GLU A 249 -2.22 15.05 -8.76
C GLU A 249 -3.36 14.01 -8.86
N ILE A 250 -3.01 12.73 -9.11
CA ILE A 250 -3.99 11.65 -9.24
C ILE A 250 -4.66 11.38 -7.87
N LEU A 251 -3.88 11.35 -6.81
CA LEU A 251 -4.37 11.05 -5.46
C LEU A 251 -5.33 12.12 -4.95
N LYS A 252 -5.09 13.41 -5.28
CA LYS A 252 -5.88 14.56 -4.85
C LYS A 252 -7.02 14.93 -5.80
N SER A 253 -7.08 14.32 -6.98
CA SER A 253 -8.18 14.59 -7.91
C SER A 253 -9.48 13.95 -7.40
N ASP A 254 -10.57 14.68 -7.44
CA ASP A 254 -11.94 14.24 -7.07
C ASP A 254 -12.53 13.25 -8.08
#